data_73bcb61de87eccad8fd506fdeacbf0b4
#
_entry.id   73bcb61de87eccad8fd506fdeacbf0b4
#
_cell.length_a   1.000
_cell.length_b   1.000
_cell.length_c   1.000
_cell.angle_alpha   90.00
_cell.angle_beta   90.00
_cell.angle_gamma   90.00
#
_symmetry.space_group_name_H-M   'P 1'
#
loop_
_entity.id
_entity.type
_entity.pdbx_description
1 polymer ?
#
loop_
_entity_poly.entity_id
_entity_poly.type
_entity_poly.pdbx_seq_one_letter_code
_entity_poly.pdbx_strand_id
1 'polypeptide(L)'
;EMCIRDRSNIHAYVFGEHGDTSFIPWSGAYISGVSVDEYYDLEKKLGKDIEPIDKEAMLQYVQKSGGEIISKKGATFYAVSSSVCKLCSLLVSSSESISTVSTMMHGEYGIDDVCLSTLTLVGPNGVQGKVPMRMTKAEIEQLKKSADALKEIIAQIDLN
;
A
#
# COMPACT_ATOMS: atom_id res chain seq x y z
N GLU A 1 -7.27 25.71 -2.20
CA GLU A 1 -5.80 25.72 -2.02
C GLU A 1 -5.26 24.41 -2.50
N MET A 2 -5.02 24.36 -3.79
CA MET A 2 -4.59 23.11 -4.41
C MET A 2 -3.09 22.99 -4.37
N CYS A 3 -2.70 21.97 -3.65
CA CYS A 3 -1.63 21.05 -4.00
C CYS A 3 -0.43 21.66 -4.68
N ILE A 4 0.35 22.32 -3.90
CA ILE A 4 1.77 22.58 -4.19
C ILE A 4 2.56 21.25 -4.30
N ARG A 5 1.91 20.12 -4.01
CA ARG A 5 2.53 18.79 -4.06
C ARG A 5 1.99 18.03 -5.24
N ASP A 6 2.79 17.92 -6.27
CA ASP A 6 2.51 16.98 -7.33
C ASP A 6 2.48 15.57 -6.70
N ARG A 7 1.34 14.91 -6.82
CA ARG A 7 1.16 13.53 -6.32
C ARG A 7 2.14 12.53 -6.95
N SER A 8 2.74 12.84 -8.08
CA SER A 8 3.81 12.03 -8.68
C SER A 8 5.08 11.99 -7.83
N ASN A 9 5.26 12.96 -6.92
CA ASN A 9 6.37 13.02 -5.98
C ASN A 9 6.08 12.33 -4.64
N ILE A 10 4.86 11.84 -4.45
CA ILE A 10 4.44 11.19 -3.20
C ILE A 10 4.52 9.69 -3.39
N HIS A 11 5.34 9.05 -2.58
CA HIS A 11 5.48 7.61 -2.51
C HIS A 11 4.97 7.14 -1.14
N ALA A 12 3.76 6.63 -1.13
CA ALA A 12 3.13 6.02 0.04
C ALA A 12 2.34 4.80 -0.42
N TYR A 13 2.32 3.77 0.40
CA TYR A 13 1.81 2.46 0.03
C TYR A 13 0.85 1.93 1.08
N VAL A 14 -0.01 1.02 0.68
CA VAL A 14 -0.84 0.23 1.60
C VAL A 14 -0.37 -1.21 1.52
N PHE A 15 -0.04 -1.80 2.66
CA PHE A 15 0.44 -3.17 2.80
C PHE A 15 -0.56 -4.04 3.53
N GLY A 16 -0.33 -5.35 3.42
CA GLY A 16 -1.14 -6.36 4.09
C GLY A 16 -2.20 -6.97 3.19
N GLU A 17 -3.27 -7.46 3.80
CA GLU A 17 -4.44 -7.94 3.11
C GLU A 17 -5.27 -6.78 2.51
N HIS A 18 -6.22 -7.10 1.65
CA HIS A 18 -7.15 -6.10 1.13
C HIS A 18 -8.41 -6.01 2.03
N GLY A 19 -8.25 -5.55 3.26
CA GLY A 19 -9.31 -5.49 4.26
C GLY A 19 -8.93 -4.67 5.50
N ASP A 20 -9.54 -5.02 6.62
CA ASP A 20 -9.48 -4.23 7.87
C ASP A 20 -8.09 -4.24 8.54
N THR A 21 -7.24 -5.21 8.23
CA THR A 21 -5.88 -5.29 8.77
C THR A 21 -4.82 -4.69 7.84
N SER A 22 -5.23 -4.08 6.71
CA SER A 22 -4.34 -3.29 5.88
C SER A 22 -3.78 -2.09 6.64
N PHE A 23 -2.56 -1.68 6.33
CA PHE A 23 -1.91 -0.56 7.01
C PHE A 23 -1.01 0.24 6.05
N ILE A 24 -0.63 1.44 6.48
CA ILE A 24 0.31 2.29 5.75
C ILE A 24 1.65 2.23 6.47
N PRO A 25 2.70 1.66 5.85
CA PRO A 25 4.05 1.69 6.41
C PRO A 25 4.65 3.09 6.26
N TRP A 26 4.41 3.95 7.23
CA TRP A 26 4.83 5.36 7.23
C TRP A 26 6.35 5.52 7.20
N SER A 27 7.10 4.54 7.69
CA SER A 27 8.57 4.52 7.58
C SER A 27 9.07 4.48 6.13
N GLY A 28 8.23 4.07 5.20
CA GLY A 28 8.49 4.04 3.75
C GLY A 28 7.70 5.10 2.98
N ALA A 29 7.09 6.08 3.65
CA ALA A 29 6.36 7.15 3.00
C ALA A 29 7.25 8.39 2.78
N TYR A 30 7.40 8.80 1.52
CA TYR A 30 8.30 9.88 1.11
C TYR A 30 7.60 10.87 0.20
N ILE A 31 8.05 12.13 0.27
CA ILE A 31 7.73 13.20 -0.66
C ILE A 31 9.04 13.65 -1.30
N SER A 32 9.24 13.34 -2.59
CA SER A 32 10.49 13.64 -3.32
C SER A 32 11.76 13.15 -2.61
N GLY A 33 11.71 11.97 -1.98
CA GLY A 33 12.87 11.40 -1.27
C GLY A 33 13.09 11.89 0.15
N VAL A 34 12.27 12.81 0.64
CA VAL A 34 12.25 13.26 2.05
C VAL A 34 11.11 12.55 2.76
N SER A 35 11.34 12.06 3.98
CA SER A 35 10.26 11.42 4.74
C SER A 35 9.09 12.40 4.97
N VAL A 36 7.89 11.85 5.10
CA VAL A 36 6.69 12.68 5.31
C VAL A 36 6.85 13.60 6.52
N ASP A 37 7.40 13.09 7.62
CA ASP A 37 7.57 13.87 8.84
C ASP A 37 8.61 15.01 8.66
N GLU A 38 9.77 14.72 8.06
CA GLU A 38 10.79 15.72 7.74
C GLU A 38 10.27 16.78 6.75
N TYR A 39 9.40 16.39 5.83
CA TYR A 39 8.80 17.31 4.88
C TYR A 39 7.90 18.34 5.60
N TYR A 40 7.09 17.93 6.56
CA TYR A 40 6.27 18.84 7.36
C TYR A 40 7.14 19.77 8.23
N ASP A 41 8.22 19.26 8.81
CA ASP A 41 9.17 20.08 9.54
C ASP A 41 9.84 21.16 8.67
N LEU A 42 10.17 20.81 7.41
CA LEU A 42 10.70 21.76 6.43
C LEU A 42 9.67 22.85 6.06
N GLU A 43 8.45 22.45 5.76
CA GLU A 43 7.38 23.40 5.42
C GLU A 43 7.11 24.39 6.54
N LYS A 44 7.13 23.93 7.79
CA LYS A 44 7.01 24.77 8.99
C LYS A 44 8.17 25.74 9.12
N LYS A 45 9.41 25.31 8.88
CA LYS A 45 10.60 26.18 8.86
C LYS A 45 10.53 27.26 7.79
N LEU A 46 9.85 26.98 6.67
CA LEU A 46 9.60 27.92 5.57
C LEU A 46 8.43 28.90 5.87
N GLY A 47 7.88 28.87 7.08
CA GLY A 47 6.79 29.76 7.51
C GLY A 47 5.42 29.38 6.92
N LYS A 48 5.26 28.17 6.41
CA LYS A 48 3.97 27.66 5.94
C LYS A 48 3.18 27.08 7.09
N ASP A 49 1.95 27.51 7.24
CA ASP A 49 1.00 26.97 8.21
C ASP A 49 0.31 25.75 7.61
N ILE A 50 0.99 24.60 7.69
CA ILE A 50 0.49 23.31 7.18
C ILE A 50 0.38 22.37 8.36
N GLU A 51 -0.83 21.86 8.61
CA GLU A 51 -1.04 20.83 9.60
C GLU A 51 -0.41 19.50 9.15
N PRO A 52 0.30 18.82 10.04
CA PRO A 52 0.79 17.46 9.77
C PRO A 52 -0.38 16.53 9.44
N ILE A 53 -0.09 15.52 8.62
CA ILE A 53 -1.08 14.51 8.30
C ILE A 53 -1.45 13.70 9.55
N ASP A 54 -2.74 13.59 9.82
CA ASP A 54 -3.25 12.64 10.80
C ASP A 54 -3.15 11.22 10.18
N LYS A 55 -2.13 10.49 10.60
CA LYS A 55 -1.81 9.16 10.08
C LYS A 55 -2.91 8.15 10.34
N GLU A 56 -3.57 8.23 11.47
CA GLU A 56 -4.67 7.33 11.85
C GLU A 56 -5.93 7.63 11.04
N ALA A 57 -6.33 8.90 10.97
CA ALA A 57 -7.47 9.32 10.15
C ALA A 57 -7.28 8.98 8.67
N MET A 58 -6.03 9.10 8.15
CA MET A 58 -5.73 8.72 6.78
C MET A 58 -5.89 7.22 6.55
N LEU A 59 -5.41 6.38 7.46
CA LEU A 59 -5.59 4.94 7.37
C LEU A 59 -7.07 4.55 7.38
N GLN A 60 -7.84 5.11 8.31
CA GLN A 60 -9.28 4.87 8.39
C GLN A 60 -10.02 5.33 7.12
N TYR A 61 -9.62 6.46 6.56
CA TYR A 61 -10.16 6.94 5.29
C TYR A 61 -9.89 5.95 4.15
N VAL A 62 -8.67 5.44 4.04
CA VAL A 62 -8.30 4.47 3.00
C VAL A 62 -9.11 3.18 3.15
N GLN A 63 -9.18 2.61 4.36
CA GLN A 63 -9.93 1.37 4.64
C GLN A 63 -11.43 1.50 4.34
N LYS A 64 -12.05 2.64 4.69
CA LYS A 64 -13.49 2.87 4.53
C LYS A 64 -13.90 3.35 3.14
N SER A 65 -12.97 3.84 2.33
CA SER A 65 -13.26 4.48 1.02
C SER A 65 -14.03 3.56 0.06
N GLY A 66 -13.70 2.29 0.02
CA GLY A 66 -14.41 1.30 -0.81
C GLY A 66 -15.87 1.16 -0.42
N GLY A 67 -16.14 0.96 0.88
CA GLY A 67 -17.49 0.86 1.43
C GLY A 67 -18.32 2.13 1.21
N GLU A 68 -17.69 3.30 1.36
CA GLU A 68 -18.37 4.58 1.11
C GLU A 68 -18.78 4.74 -0.36
N ILE A 69 -17.92 4.34 -1.30
CA ILE A 69 -18.28 4.35 -2.73
C ILE A 69 -19.41 3.37 -3.02
N ILE A 70 -19.36 2.17 -2.46
CA ILE A 70 -20.40 1.16 -2.63
C ILE A 70 -21.76 1.67 -2.09
N SER A 71 -21.77 2.30 -0.92
CA SER A 71 -23.00 2.85 -0.34
C SER A 71 -23.65 3.94 -1.20
N LYS A 72 -22.85 4.71 -1.95
CA LYS A 72 -23.34 5.81 -2.78
C LYS A 72 -23.71 5.40 -4.21
N LYS A 73 -23.11 4.37 -4.76
CA LYS A 73 -23.33 3.99 -6.17
C LYS A 73 -23.45 2.49 -6.43
N GLY A 74 -23.56 1.68 -5.40
CA GLY A 74 -23.83 0.24 -5.47
C GLY A 74 -22.59 -0.63 -5.76
N ALA A 75 -21.52 -0.09 -6.32
CA ALA A 75 -20.29 -0.84 -6.64
C ALA A 75 -19.07 0.06 -6.79
N THR A 76 -17.87 -0.54 -6.70
CA THR A 76 -16.60 0.10 -7.07
C THR A 76 -16.09 -0.54 -8.36
N PHE A 77 -15.73 0.26 -9.37
CA PHE A 77 -15.18 -0.27 -10.64
C PHE A 77 -14.19 0.67 -11.32
N TYR A 78 -14.30 1.99 -11.22
CA TYR A 78 -13.40 2.89 -11.94
C TYR A 78 -11.96 2.83 -11.44
N ALA A 79 -11.75 2.90 -10.13
CA ALA A 79 -10.41 2.87 -9.56
C ALA A 79 -9.73 1.52 -9.81
N VAL A 80 -10.46 0.40 -9.59
CA VAL A 80 -9.93 -0.94 -9.84
C VAL A 80 -9.63 -1.16 -11.33
N SER A 81 -10.50 -0.70 -12.23
CA SER A 81 -10.25 -0.77 -13.67
C SER A 81 -8.98 -0.02 -14.08
N SER A 82 -8.79 1.20 -13.55
CA SER A 82 -7.57 1.97 -13.79
C SER A 82 -6.32 1.26 -13.26
N SER A 83 -6.40 0.65 -12.07
CA SER A 83 -5.28 -0.10 -11.48
C SER A 83 -4.95 -1.35 -12.30
N VAL A 84 -5.97 -2.08 -12.75
CA VAL A 84 -5.80 -3.27 -13.63
C VAL A 84 -5.17 -2.86 -14.96
N CYS A 85 -5.67 -1.80 -15.61
CA CYS A 85 -5.08 -1.30 -16.85
C CYS A 85 -3.60 -0.91 -16.68
N LYS A 86 -3.26 -0.23 -15.58
CA LYS A 86 -1.86 0.11 -15.27
C LYS A 86 -1.01 -1.14 -15.10
N LEU A 87 -1.48 -2.13 -14.35
CA LEU A 87 -0.75 -3.38 -14.15
C LEU A 87 -0.58 -4.16 -15.47
N CYS A 88 -1.64 -4.27 -16.28
CA CYS A 88 -1.55 -4.89 -17.61
C CYS A 88 -0.55 -4.17 -18.51
N SER A 89 -0.50 -2.83 -18.45
CA SER A 89 0.47 -2.06 -19.22
C SER A 89 1.92 -2.38 -18.83
N LEU A 90 2.19 -2.66 -17.55
CA LEU A 90 3.52 -3.10 -17.11
C LEU A 90 3.85 -4.50 -17.65
N LEU A 91 2.87 -5.42 -17.64
CA LEU A 91 3.07 -6.79 -18.12
C LEU A 91 3.35 -6.86 -19.63
N VAL A 92 2.81 -5.95 -20.43
CA VAL A 92 3.01 -5.91 -21.88
C VAL A 92 4.10 -4.91 -22.33
N SER A 93 4.64 -4.11 -21.40
CA SER A 93 5.72 -3.19 -21.70
C SER A 93 7.07 -3.90 -21.67
N SER A 94 8.12 -3.25 -22.19
CA SER A 94 9.50 -3.70 -22.03
C SER A 94 10.16 -3.23 -20.74
N SER A 95 9.40 -2.62 -19.84
CA SER A 95 9.89 -1.99 -18.61
C SER A 95 9.43 -2.74 -17.37
N GLU A 96 10.26 -2.73 -16.35
CA GLU A 96 9.90 -3.21 -15.02
C GLU A 96 9.52 -2.03 -14.11
N SER A 97 8.62 -2.25 -13.18
CA SER A 97 8.19 -1.24 -12.21
C SER A 97 7.89 -1.86 -10.86
N ILE A 98 8.06 -1.07 -9.82
CA ILE A 98 7.69 -1.47 -8.46
C ILE A 98 6.23 -1.07 -8.23
N SER A 99 5.43 -2.04 -7.82
CA SER A 99 4.00 -1.85 -7.51
C SER A 99 3.63 -2.63 -6.26
N THR A 100 2.61 -2.18 -5.55
CA THR A 100 2.01 -2.98 -4.48
C THR A 100 1.07 -4.01 -5.09
N VAL A 101 1.47 -5.26 -5.02
CA VAL A 101 0.71 -6.39 -5.57
C VAL A 101 0.66 -7.49 -4.51
N SER A 102 -0.51 -8.12 -4.36
CA SER A 102 -0.67 -9.27 -3.50
C SER A 102 -0.03 -10.49 -4.15
N THR A 103 1.05 -10.96 -3.56
CA THR A 103 1.81 -12.12 -4.03
C THR A 103 2.26 -12.97 -2.86
N MET A 104 2.53 -14.26 -3.13
CA MET A 104 2.96 -15.22 -2.11
C MET A 104 4.19 -14.70 -1.35
N MET A 105 4.15 -14.84 -0.05
CA MET A 105 5.28 -14.59 0.85
C MET A 105 6.11 -15.87 0.99
N HIS A 106 7.42 -15.72 0.93
CA HIS A 106 8.40 -16.82 0.98
C HIS A 106 9.49 -16.56 2.03
N GLY A 107 9.12 -16.09 3.21
CA GLY A 107 10.02 -15.77 4.32
C GLY A 107 10.30 -14.29 4.50
N GLU A 108 9.86 -13.43 3.61
CA GLU A 108 10.02 -11.99 3.77
C GLU A 108 9.32 -11.54 5.05
N TYR A 109 10.00 -10.77 5.86
CA TYR A 109 9.57 -10.29 7.18
C TYR A 109 9.21 -11.42 8.17
N GLY A 110 9.67 -12.67 7.89
CA GLY A 110 9.34 -13.85 8.68
C GLY A 110 7.92 -14.37 8.44
N ILE A 111 7.36 -14.15 7.25
CA ILE A 111 6.01 -14.55 6.85
C ILE A 111 6.11 -15.49 5.64
N ASP A 112 5.41 -16.64 5.72
CA ASP A 112 5.35 -17.65 4.67
C ASP A 112 3.90 -18.06 4.38
N ASP A 113 3.69 -18.70 3.23
CA ASP A 113 2.45 -19.41 2.86
C ASP A 113 1.17 -18.57 2.91
N VAL A 114 1.28 -17.29 2.57
CA VAL A 114 0.13 -16.38 2.45
C VAL A 114 0.43 -15.29 1.44
N CYS A 115 -0.59 -14.84 0.69
CA CYS A 115 -0.46 -13.72 -0.23
C CYS A 115 -0.74 -12.41 0.48
N LEU A 116 0.21 -11.48 0.44
CA LEU A 116 0.07 -10.13 0.98
C LEU A 116 0.53 -9.08 -0.03
N SER A 117 -0.10 -7.91 0.03
CA SER A 117 0.34 -6.75 -0.71
C SER A 117 1.60 -6.17 -0.07
N THR A 118 2.69 -6.21 -0.82
CA THR A 118 3.97 -5.58 -0.48
C THR A 118 4.59 -4.99 -1.75
N LEU A 119 5.68 -4.25 -1.65
CA LEU A 119 6.40 -3.79 -2.83
C LEU A 119 6.94 -4.99 -3.61
N THR A 120 6.57 -5.03 -4.89
CA THR A 120 6.88 -6.15 -5.78
C THR A 120 7.37 -5.60 -7.12
N LEU A 121 8.44 -6.15 -7.64
CA LEU A 121 8.94 -5.84 -8.98
C LEU A 121 8.10 -6.62 -9.99
N VAL A 122 7.45 -5.90 -10.88
CA VAL A 122 6.54 -6.45 -11.90
C VAL A 122 6.98 -5.96 -13.29
N GLY A 123 6.98 -6.83 -14.25
CA GLY A 123 7.36 -6.52 -15.63
C GLY A 123 6.84 -7.56 -16.62
N PRO A 124 7.39 -7.61 -17.84
CA PRO A 124 6.91 -8.48 -18.93
C PRO A 124 6.95 -9.98 -18.59
N ASN A 125 7.79 -10.38 -17.65
CA ASN A 125 7.86 -11.76 -17.15
C ASN A 125 6.98 -12.00 -15.90
N GLY A 126 6.04 -11.11 -15.61
CA GLY A 126 5.19 -11.18 -14.43
C GLY A 126 5.86 -10.65 -13.17
N VAL A 127 5.62 -11.33 -12.05
CA VAL A 127 6.25 -11.02 -10.76
C VAL A 127 7.70 -11.52 -10.78
N GLN A 128 8.63 -10.61 -10.57
CA GLN A 128 10.07 -10.90 -10.61
C GLN A 128 10.66 -11.10 -9.20
N GLY A 129 10.06 -10.48 -8.19
CA GLY A 129 10.47 -10.61 -6.80
C GLY A 129 9.90 -9.53 -5.90
N LYS A 130 10.12 -9.71 -4.60
CA LYS A 130 9.76 -8.71 -3.59
C LYS A 130 10.85 -7.64 -3.49
N VAL A 131 10.43 -6.42 -3.26
CA VAL A 131 11.34 -5.30 -2.97
C VAL A 131 11.30 -5.04 -1.47
N PRO A 132 12.36 -5.40 -0.72
CA PRO A 132 12.36 -5.23 0.72
C PRO A 132 12.36 -3.75 1.09
N MET A 133 11.37 -3.34 1.85
CA MET A 133 11.29 -2.01 2.43
C MET A 133 11.73 -2.06 3.89
N ARG A 134 12.46 -1.04 4.34
CA ARG A 134 12.77 -0.91 5.76
C ARG A 134 11.51 -0.48 6.50
N MET A 135 11.05 -1.35 7.40
CA MET A 135 9.91 -1.10 8.27
C MET A 135 10.34 -1.10 9.74
N THR A 136 9.62 -0.37 10.56
CA THR A 136 9.76 -0.44 12.02
C THR A 136 9.28 -1.81 12.53
N LYS A 137 9.69 -2.17 13.74
CA LYS A 137 9.20 -3.41 14.37
C LYS A 137 7.67 -3.44 14.50
N ALA A 138 7.07 -2.29 14.81
CA ALA A 138 5.62 -2.18 14.92
C ALA A 138 4.92 -2.42 13.56
N GLU A 139 5.46 -1.91 12.47
CA GLU A 139 4.93 -2.12 11.12
C GLU A 139 5.07 -3.58 10.67
N ILE A 140 6.19 -4.23 11.02
CA ILE A 140 6.36 -5.67 10.76
C ILE A 140 5.33 -6.49 11.54
N GLU A 141 5.04 -6.15 12.79
CA GLU A 141 3.99 -6.82 13.56
C GLU A 141 2.58 -6.57 12.99
N GLN A 142 2.32 -5.39 12.42
CA GLN A 142 1.08 -5.14 11.69
C GLN A 142 0.97 -6.04 10.44
N LEU A 143 2.07 -6.21 9.70
CA LEU A 143 2.10 -7.09 8.53
C LEU A 143 1.86 -8.55 8.93
N LYS A 144 2.45 -9.02 10.03
CA LYS A 144 2.21 -10.37 10.58
C LYS A 144 0.76 -10.55 11.01
N LYS A 145 0.18 -9.56 11.70
CA LYS A 145 -1.24 -9.60 12.07
C LYS A 145 -2.14 -9.73 10.84
N SER A 146 -1.80 -9.04 9.76
CA SER A 146 -2.52 -9.15 8.49
C SER A 146 -2.37 -10.55 7.85
N ALA A 147 -1.18 -11.15 7.95
CA ALA A 147 -0.93 -12.53 7.53
C ALA A 147 -1.75 -13.54 8.33
N ASP A 148 -1.76 -13.40 9.65
CA ASP A 148 -2.47 -14.31 10.54
C ASP A 148 -3.99 -14.25 10.29
N ALA A 149 -4.55 -13.06 10.10
CA ALA A 149 -5.96 -12.88 9.77
C ALA A 149 -6.35 -13.64 8.48
N LEU A 150 -5.52 -13.57 7.44
CA LEU A 150 -5.77 -14.33 6.21
C LEU A 150 -5.60 -15.85 6.42
N LYS A 151 -4.57 -16.27 7.15
CA LYS A 151 -4.36 -17.70 7.46
C LYS A 151 -5.52 -18.29 8.26
N GLU A 152 -6.10 -17.55 9.20
CA GLU A 152 -7.29 -17.96 9.93
C GLU A 152 -8.51 -18.16 9.01
N ILE A 153 -8.69 -17.28 8.01
CA ILE A 153 -9.76 -17.42 7.02
C ILE A 153 -9.50 -18.63 6.11
N ILE A 154 -8.27 -18.77 5.62
CA ILE A 154 -7.88 -19.90 4.76
C ILE A 154 -8.10 -21.23 5.47
N ALA A 155 -7.77 -21.32 6.77
CA ALA A 155 -7.96 -22.53 7.57
C ALA A 155 -9.44 -22.94 7.74
N GLN A 156 -10.39 -22.05 7.48
CA GLN A 156 -11.83 -22.33 7.53
C GLN A 156 -12.37 -22.86 6.19
N ILE A 157 -11.57 -22.79 5.12
CA ILE A 157 -11.98 -23.27 3.79
C ILE A 157 -11.74 -24.77 3.72
N ASP A 158 -12.81 -25.52 3.54
CA ASP A 158 -12.72 -26.96 3.28
C ASP A 158 -12.33 -27.17 1.81
N LEU A 159 -11.10 -27.61 1.58
CA LEU A 159 -10.55 -27.86 0.25
C LEU A 159 -10.77 -29.31 -0.21
N ASN A 160 -11.86 -29.97 0.22
CA ASN A 160 -12.23 -31.32 -0.25
C ASN A 160 -12.73 -31.34 -1.70
#